data_f2f28d139e4cd8088fe545ea56e5960c
#
_entry.id   f2f28d139e4cd8088fe545ea56e5960c
#
_cell.length_a   1.000
_cell.length_b   1.000
_cell.length_c   1.000
_cell.angle_alpha   90.00
_cell.angle_beta   90.00
_cell.angle_gamma   90.00
#
_symmetry.space_group_name_H-M   'P 1'
#
loop_
_entity.id
_entity.type
_entity.pdbx_description
1 polymer ?
#
loop_
_entity_poly.entity_id
_entity_poly.type
_entity_poly.pdbx_seq_one_letter_code
_entity_poly.pdbx_strand_id
1 'polypeptide(L)'
;MTLDPAHFDGIAGLADRIDYDAADEDHRDAAETVWEHYLDPLRDAEGVVLEPLDDLARRRVDAEAVALEDPPFPTTHGLDAGTLNPQPFKNGLVLDVAHAAMCADPSDLPLHDRRTVVKAVHSNDASTNFGTEWERYDEGSRRRIVHTHLPHDQYEEDVVHALALYLAESTHALDHADRVEDLLVLDGPIYPTGVLRWYYRSPALTDLFEESDHVARILDNYVELVETFVDRGVPFAGFVKNLSSKGVVRTLKRDTDFGPVPWAHDAGLFAQMLERRESVDGEFERLTDELTFTNWFASTGGMDRFFSDAGNPHLDRDLAPEQYEVTFCVVYDPRRDLVFKVEAPRAFTDDPDVRERIERGILREVAVQRGPPRAVAKADELAAIDHGSAESLVKSFERSLDTELDDNYNAVRWGRNY
;
A
#
# COMPACT_ATOMS: atom_id res chain seq x y z
N MET A 1 29.79 -2.02 -12.04
CA MET A 1 31.12 -1.90 -11.38
C MET A 1 31.00 -2.56 -10.02
N THR A 2 31.76 -3.61 -9.79
CA THR A 2 31.90 -4.19 -8.46
C THR A 2 32.90 -3.32 -7.67
N LEU A 3 32.58 -3.09 -6.40
CA LEU A 3 33.49 -2.43 -5.48
C LEU A 3 34.80 -3.25 -5.42
N ASP A 4 35.95 -2.58 -5.50
CA ASP A 4 37.23 -3.23 -5.28
C ASP A 4 37.28 -3.85 -3.87
N PRO A 5 37.77 -5.10 -3.69
CA PRO A 5 37.82 -5.77 -2.38
C PRO A 5 38.44 -4.90 -1.26
N ALA A 6 39.50 -4.16 -1.56
CA ALA A 6 40.14 -3.29 -0.57
C ALA A 6 39.23 -2.16 -0.10
N HIS A 7 38.40 -1.62 -0.98
CA HIS A 7 37.42 -0.61 -0.59
C HIS A 7 36.20 -1.21 0.10
N PHE A 8 35.80 -2.43 -0.29
CA PHE A 8 34.76 -3.16 0.41
C PHE A 8 35.16 -3.42 1.88
N ASP A 9 36.37 -3.97 2.09
CA ASP A 9 36.89 -4.21 3.44
C ASP A 9 37.04 -2.93 4.25
N GLY A 10 37.47 -1.83 3.60
CA GLY A 10 37.55 -0.52 4.24
C GLY A 10 36.21 0.05 4.67
N ILE A 11 35.15 -0.18 3.89
CA ILE A 11 33.77 0.24 4.22
C ILE A 11 33.19 -0.69 5.30
N ALA A 12 33.37 -2.00 5.16
CA ALA A 12 32.90 -2.98 6.15
C ALA A 12 33.52 -2.75 7.53
N GLY A 13 34.83 -2.44 7.57
CA GLY A 13 35.55 -2.15 8.82
C GLY A 13 35.11 -0.85 9.52
N LEU A 14 34.25 -0.03 8.89
CA LEU A 14 33.62 1.09 9.60
C LEU A 14 32.53 0.61 10.57
N ALA A 15 31.93 -0.55 10.32
CA ALA A 15 30.95 -1.13 11.23
C ALA A 15 31.57 -1.48 12.59
N ASP A 16 32.85 -1.89 12.63
CA ASP A 16 33.59 -2.23 13.86
C ASP A 16 33.83 -1.00 14.75
N ARG A 17 33.55 0.20 14.24
CA ARG A 17 33.68 1.47 15.00
C ARG A 17 32.34 1.93 15.59
N ILE A 18 31.27 1.20 15.33
CA ILE A 18 29.96 1.48 15.89
C ILE A 18 29.88 0.74 17.21
N ASP A 19 30.05 1.47 18.28
CA ASP A 19 29.88 0.96 19.66
C ASP A 19 28.37 1.02 19.97
N TYR A 20 27.68 -0.11 19.74
CA TYR A 20 26.26 -0.26 19.99
C TYR A 20 26.03 -1.39 21.00
N ASP A 21 25.76 -1.00 22.26
CA ASP A 21 25.66 -1.89 23.40
C ASP A 21 24.21 -2.22 23.81
N ALA A 22 23.23 -1.94 22.95
CA ALA A 22 21.86 -2.32 23.27
C ALA A 22 21.66 -3.81 22.92
N ALA A 23 21.36 -4.61 23.94
CA ALA A 23 20.97 -5.99 23.73
C ALA A 23 19.63 -6.08 22.98
N ASP A 24 19.47 -7.09 22.14
CA ASP A 24 18.21 -7.37 21.42
C ASP A 24 17.05 -7.59 22.41
N GLU A 25 17.33 -8.05 23.62
CA GLU A 25 16.40 -8.21 24.73
C GLU A 25 15.86 -6.87 25.23
N ASP A 26 16.68 -5.81 25.28
CA ASP A 26 16.23 -4.47 25.69
C ASP A 26 15.16 -3.92 24.76
N HIS A 27 15.24 -4.23 23.47
CA HIS A 27 14.21 -3.83 22.49
C HIS A 27 12.92 -4.63 22.66
N ARG A 28 13.00 -5.88 23.07
CA ARG A 28 11.81 -6.69 23.36
C ARG A 28 11.08 -6.21 24.61
N ASP A 29 11.81 -5.92 25.67
CA ASP A 29 11.25 -5.35 26.90
C ASP A 29 10.60 -3.99 26.62
N ALA A 30 11.23 -3.19 25.77
CA ALA A 30 10.68 -1.94 25.30
C ALA A 30 9.37 -2.17 24.49
N ALA A 31 9.36 -3.16 23.58
CA ALA A 31 8.16 -3.51 22.81
C ALA A 31 7.02 -4.04 23.69
N GLU A 32 7.34 -4.83 24.72
CA GLU A 32 6.38 -5.30 25.71
C GLU A 32 5.79 -4.15 26.52
N THR A 33 6.62 -3.22 26.94
CA THR A 33 6.17 -2.00 27.63
C THR A 33 5.20 -1.18 26.77
N VAL A 34 5.52 -1.04 25.47
CA VAL A 34 4.60 -0.35 24.51
C VAL A 34 3.29 -1.10 24.40
N TRP A 35 3.34 -2.42 24.26
CA TRP A 35 2.15 -3.25 24.18
C TRP A 35 1.23 -3.10 25.39
N GLU A 36 1.80 -3.20 26.59
CA GLU A 36 1.04 -3.21 27.85
C GLU A 36 0.49 -1.84 28.26
N HIS A 37 1.14 -0.74 27.84
CA HIS A 37 0.86 0.56 28.43
C HIS A 37 0.48 1.67 27.44
N TYR A 38 0.72 1.48 26.12
CA TYR A 38 0.57 2.57 25.16
C TYR A 38 -0.40 2.32 24.00
N LEU A 39 -0.81 1.08 23.71
CA LEU A 39 -1.66 0.78 22.56
C LEU A 39 -3.16 0.73 22.85
N ASP A 40 -3.59 0.89 24.10
CA ASP A 40 -5.00 0.83 24.49
C ASP A 40 -5.43 2.04 25.35
N PRO A 41 -5.75 3.17 24.72
CA PRO A 41 -5.45 3.60 23.34
C PRO A 41 -4.12 4.37 23.24
N LEU A 42 -3.52 4.40 22.04
CA LEU A 42 -2.42 5.33 21.74
C LEU A 42 -3.00 6.70 21.40
N ARG A 43 -2.43 7.75 22.01
CA ARG A 43 -2.88 9.14 21.85
C ARG A 43 -1.74 10.05 21.44
N ASP A 44 -2.10 11.08 20.66
CA ASP A 44 -1.26 12.25 20.42
C ASP A 44 -1.91 13.50 21.04
N ALA A 45 -1.39 14.68 20.71
CA ALA A 45 -1.92 15.96 21.17
C ALA A 45 -3.34 16.28 20.63
N GLU A 46 -3.75 15.66 19.55
CA GLU A 46 -5.05 15.88 18.89
C GLU A 46 -6.11 14.89 19.35
N GLY A 47 -5.72 13.73 19.88
CA GLY A 47 -6.68 12.73 20.36
C GLY A 47 -6.19 11.29 20.27
N VAL A 48 -7.12 10.38 20.04
CA VAL A 48 -6.81 8.96 19.79
C VAL A 48 -6.22 8.81 18.39
N VAL A 49 -5.10 8.10 18.30
CA VAL A 49 -4.41 7.76 17.03
C VAL A 49 -4.67 6.30 16.65
N LEU A 50 -4.72 5.47 17.69
CA LEU A 50 -4.91 4.03 17.57
C LEU A 50 -5.69 3.51 18.78
N GLU A 51 -6.68 2.68 18.54
CA GLU A 51 -7.38 1.95 19.61
C GLU A 51 -7.74 0.54 19.16
N PRO A 52 -7.71 -0.45 20.05
CA PRO A 52 -8.17 -1.80 19.74
C PRO A 52 -9.70 -1.80 19.53
N LEU A 53 -10.19 -2.59 18.55
CA LEU A 53 -11.64 -2.78 18.35
C LEU A 53 -12.26 -3.65 19.43
N ASP A 54 -11.46 -4.55 20.00
CA ASP A 54 -11.81 -5.43 21.12
C ASP A 54 -10.70 -5.36 22.18
N ASP A 55 -10.65 -6.33 23.09
CA ASP A 55 -9.53 -6.44 24.05
C ASP A 55 -8.18 -6.56 23.33
N LEU A 56 -7.19 -5.84 23.82
CA LEU A 56 -5.83 -5.87 23.30
C LEU A 56 -5.26 -7.30 23.43
N ALA A 57 -4.97 -7.96 22.33
CA ALA A 57 -4.54 -9.34 22.29
C ALA A 57 -3.52 -9.62 21.18
N ARG A 58 -2.49 -10.41 21.54
CA ARG A 58 -1.62 -11.09 20.57
C ARG A 58 -2.11 -12.54 20.45
N ARG A 59 -2.36 -12.94 19.24
CA ARG A 59 -2.90 -14.25 18.90
C ARG A 59 -1.90 -15.05 18.09
N ARG A 60 -2.12 -16.34 17.98
CA ARG A 60 -1.28 -17.25 17.20
C ARG A 60 -2.08 -18.37 16.60
N VAL A 61 -1.58 -18.91 15.50
CA VAL A 61 -2.15 -20.06 14.82
C VAL A 61 -1.03 -20.92 14.23
N ASP A 62 -1.16 -22.23 14.36
CA ASP A 62 -0.23 -23.16 13.71
C ASP A 62 -0.29 -22.97 12.18
N ALA A 63 0.86 -22.71 11.57
CA ALA A 63 0.94 -22.36 10.17
C ALA A 63 0.56 -23.52 9.24
N GLU A 64 0.88 -24.77 9.60
CA GLU A 64 0.50 -25.94 8.80
C GLU A 64 -0.99 -26.24 8.95
N ALA A 65 -1.52 -26.12 10.16
CA ALA A 65 -2.94 -26.37 10.44
C ALA A 65 -3.83 -25.37 9.69
N VAL A 66 -3.55 -24.06 9.78
CA VAL A 66 -4.36 -23.03 9.10
C VAL A 66 -4.22 -23.11 7.57
N ALA A 67 -3.06 -23.54 7.05
CA ALA A 67 -2.88 -23.76 5.61
C ALA A 67 -3.77 -24.87 5.04
N LEU A 68 -4.18 -25.83 5.88
CA LEU A 68 -5.03 -26.97 5.52
C LEU A 68 -6.53 -26.70 5.73
N GLU A 69 -6.89 -25.57 6.35
CA GLU A 69 -8.29 -25.22 6.53
C GLU A 69 -8.97 -24.90 5.17
N ASP A 70 -10.28 -25.12 5.12
CA ASP A 70 -11.08 -24.66 4.01
C ASP A 70 -11.05 -23.12 3.93
N PRO A 71 -10.95 -22.53 2.74
CA PRO A 71 -10.94 -21.07 2.61
C PRO A 71 -12.30 -20.51 3.09
N PRO A 72 -12.29 -19.48 3.97
CA PRO A 72 -13.53 -18.87 4.47
C PRO A 72 -14.27 -18.07 3.37
N PHE A 73 -13.58 -17.73 2.29
CA PHE A 73 -14.12 -17.15 1.08
C PHE A 73 -13.89 -18.11 -0.08
N PRO A 74 -14.97 -18.61 -0.73
CA PRO A 74 -14.85 -19.50 -1.89
C PRO A 74 -14.05 -18.87 -3.03
N THR A 75 -14.18 -17.56 -3.22
CA THR A 75 -13.46 -16.79 -4.23
C THR A 75 -12.74 -15.60 -3.59
N THR A 76 -11.49 -15.41 -3.95
CA THR A 76 -10.74 -14.20 -3.58
C THR A 76 -10.29 -13.49 -4.85
N HIS A 77 -10.56 -12.19 -4.93
CA HIS A 77 -10.07 -11.33 -6.00
C HIS A 77 -8.92 -10.49 -5.49
N GLY A 78 -7.89 -10.35 -6.31
CA GLY A 78 -6.75 -9.46 -6.05
C GLY A 78 -6.73 -8.34 -7.09
N LEU A 79 -6.43 -7.13 -6.67
CA LEU A 79 -6.29 -5.95 -7.53
C LEU A 79 -4.92 -5.33 -7.32
N ASP A 80 -4.26 -5.01 -8.43
CA ASP A 80 -3.01 -4.26 -8.44
C ASP A 80 -2.91 -3.38 -9.69
N ALA A 81 -2.04 -2.37 -9.63
CA ALA A 81 -1.73 -1.51 -10.77
C ALA A 81 -0.22 -1.32 -10.94
N GLY A 82 0.26 -1.68 -12.11
CA GLY A 82 1.65 -1.45 -12.52
C GLY A 82 1.83 -0.09 -13.19
N THR A 83 3.03 0.46 -13.07
CA THR A 83 3.35 1.80 -13.58
C THR A 83 4.57 1.79 -14.44
N LEU A 84 4.58 2.66 -15.47
CA LEU A 84 5.77 3.14 -16.13
C LEU A 84 6.13 4.48 -15.48
N ASN A 85 7.32 4.59 -14.89
CA ASN A 85 7.78 5.81 -14.24
C ASN A 85 7.75 7.02 -15.20
N PRO A 86 7.66 8.25 -14.70
CA PRO A 86 7.63 9.45 -15.53
C PRO A 86 8.79 9.51 -16.52
N GLN A 87 8.46 9.69 -17.78
CA GLN A 87 9.41 9.75 -18.90
C GLN A 87 9.43 11.18 -19.50
N PRO A 88 10.49 11.97 -19.31
CA PRO A 88 10.62 13.28 -19.90
C PRO A 88 11.00 13.20 -21.38
N PHE A 89 10.39 14.03 -22.24
CA PHE A 89 10.66 14.13 -23.65
C PHE A 89 11.24 15.51 -24.00
N LYS A 90 12.08 15.59 -25.04
CA LYS A 90 12.73 16.82 -25.50
C LYS A 90 11.77 17.93 -25.93
N ASN A 91 10.51 17.61 -26.22
CA ASN A 91 9.45 18.56 -26.48
C ASN A 91 8.80 19.17 -25.24
N GLY A 92 9.31 18.85 -24.05
CA GLY A 92 8.82 19.37 -22.76
C GLY A 92 7.63 18.63 -22.15
N LEU A 93 7.16 17.53 -22.76
CA LEU A 93 6.16 16.65 -22.16
C LEU A 93 6.84 15.68 -21.20
N VAL A 94 6.16 15.39 -20.08
CA VAL A 94 6.50 14.26 -19.24
C VAL A 94 5.30 13.32 -19.25
N LEU A 95 5.54 12.04 -19.52
CA LEU A 95 4.50 11.03 -19.60
C LEU A 95 4.73 9.95 -18.56
N ASP A 96 3.68 9.56 -17.86
CA ASP A 96 3.64 8.31 -17.12
C ASP A 96 2.41 7.48 -17.52
N VAL A 97 2.44 6.19 -17.19
CA VAL A 97 1.35 5.27 -17.50
C VAL A 97 1.15 4.35 -16.31
N ALA A 98 -0.11 4.17 -15.94
CA ALA A 98 -0.51 3.12 -15.03
C ALA A 98 -1.53 2.21 -15.71
N HIS A 99 -1.47 0.93 -15.41
CA HIS A 99 -2.54 0.02 -15.78
C HIS A 99 -2.91 -0.92 -14.64
N ALA A 100 -4.21 -1.04 -14.38
CA ALA A 100 -4.75 -1.90 -13.35
C ALA A 100 -5.21 -3.23 -13.92
N ALA A 101 -5.01 -4.30 -13.15
CA ALA A 101 -5.44 -5.65 -13.41
C ALA A 101 -6.09 -6.27 -12.18
N MET A 102 -7.12 -7.08 -12.39
CA MET A 102 -7.77 -7.86 -11.34
C MET A 102 -7.66 -9.35 -11.65
N CYS A 103 -7.34 -10.13 -10.64
CA CYS A 103 -7.29 -11.58 -10.72
C CYS A 103 -8.23 -12.23 -9.71
N ALA A 104 -8.74 -13.40 -10.04
CA ALA A 104 -9.52 -14.23 -9.13
C ALA A 104 -8.80 -15.54 -8.80
N ASP A 105 -9.00 -16.04 -7.59
CA ASP A 105 -8.66 -17.40 -7.20
C ASP A 105 -9.89 -18.04 -6.52
N PRO A 106 -10.49 -19.07 -7.14
CA PRO A 106 -10.19 -19.72 -8.43
C PRO A 106 -10.26 -18.77 -9.64
N SER A 107 -9.51 -19.11 -10.69
CA SER A 107 -9.28 -18.23 -11.84
C SER A 107 -10.53 -17.87 -12.63
N ASP A 108 -10.77 -16.58 -12.88
CA ASP A 108 -11.71 -16.03 -13.87
C ASP A 108 -10.89 -15.48 -15.06
N LEU A 109 -10.66 -16.29 -16.08
CA LEU A 109 -9.83 -15.91 -17.23
C LEU A 109 -10.35 -14.66 -17.98
N PRO A 110 -11.66 -14.49 -18.24
CA PRO A 110 -12.18 -13.27 -18.83
C PRO A 110 -11.87 -11.99 -18.02
N LEU A 111 -11.81 -12.08 -16.70
CA LEU A 111 -11.43 -10.96 -15.83
C LEU A 111 -9.94 -10.66 -15.92
N HIS A 112 -9.10 -11.70 -15.97
CA HIS A 112 -7.65 -11.56 -16.05
C HIS A 112 -7.16 -10.83 -17.31
N ASP A 113 -7.94 -10.84 -18.39
CA ASP A 113 -7.59 -10.15 -19.64
C ASP A 113 -7.99 -8.65 -19.64
N ARG A 114 -8.79 -8.22 -18.67
CA ARG A 114 -9.30 -6.83 -18.61
C ARG A 114 -8.28 -5.88 -18.02
N ARG A 115 -8.24 -4.67 -18.55
CA ARG A 115 -7.30 -3.61 -18.11
C ARG A 115 -7.99 -2.25 -18.06
N THR A 116 -7.63 -1.47 -17.06
CA THR A 116 -7.89 -0.02 -17.03
C THR A 116 -6.56 0.70 -17.14
N VAL A 117 -6.38 1.50 -18.19
CA VAL A 117 -5.13 2.20 -18.48
C VAL A 117 -5.32 3.69 -18.32
N VAL A 118 -4.50 4.32 -17.53
CA VAL A 118 -4.41 5.78 -17.39
C VAL A 118 -3.03 6.24 -17.83
N LYS A 119 -2.99 7.15 -18.80
CA LYS A 119 -1.78 7.83 -19.23
C LYS A 119 -1.81 9.27 -18.72
N ALA A 120 -0.94 9.62 -17.79
CA ALA A 120 -0.81 10.99 -17.37
C ALA A 120 0.15 11.74 -18.31
N VAL A 121 -0.22 12.96 -18.64
CA VAL A 121 0.56 13.89 -19.44
C VAL A 121 0.76 15.16 -18.62
N HIS A 122 2.01 15.43 -18.27
CA HIS A 122 2.40 16.62 -17.52
C HIS A 122 2.96 17.66 -18.47
N SER A 123 2.35 18.83 -18.50
CA SER A 123 2.80 19.94 -19.38
C SER A 123 2.32 21.27 -18.84
N ASN A 124 3.20 22.28 -18.91
CA ASN A 124 2.84 23.68 -18.66
C ASN A 124 2.46 24.43 -19.95
N ASP A 125 2.46 23.75 -21.09
CA ASP A 125 2.09 24.34 -22.37
C ASP A 125 0.58 24.32 -22.57
N ALA A 126 -0.06 25.47 -22.48
CA ALA A 126 -1.50 25.65 -22.69
C ALA A 126 -1.99 25.30 -24.10
N SER A 127 -1.08 25.11 -25.07
CA SER A 127 -1.41 24.69 -26.43
C SER A 127 -1.57 23.17 -26.54
N THR A 128 -1.17 22.41 -25.51
CA THR A 128 -1.32 20.96 -25.47
C THR A 128 -2.81 20.61 -25.37
N ASN A 129 -3.32 19.86 -26.35
CA ASN A 129 -4.73 19.46 -26.39
C ASN A 129 -4.86 17.97 -26.69
N PHE A 130 -5.58 17.25 -25.85
CA PHE A 130 -5.86 15.82 -26.01
C PHE A 130 -7.29 15.50 -25.61
N GLY A 131 -7.82 14.40 -26.17
CA GLY A 131 -9.08 13.84 -25.70
C GLY A 131 -8.88 13.24 -24.29
N THR A 132 -9.71 13.68 -23.34
CA THR A 132 -9.63 13.24 -21.95
C THR A 132 -10.76 12.26 -21.57
N GLU A 133 -11.56 11.85 -22.53
CA GLU A 133 -12.66 10.94 -22.33
C GLU A 133 -12.18 9.49 -22.18
N TRP A 134 -12.97 8.68 -21.46
CA TRP A 134 -12.73 7.25 -21.40
C TRP A 134 -13.04 6.57 -22.72
N GLU A 135 -12.09 5.81 -23.26
CA GLU A 135 -12.24 5.00 -24.48
C GLU A 135 -12.21 3.51 -24.13
N ARG A 136 -13.20 2.76 -24.62
CA ARG A 136 -13.12 1.29 -24.62
C ARG A 136 -12.28 0.83 -25.80
N TYR A 137 -11.36 -0.11 -25.58
CA TYR A 137 -10.51 -0.64 -26.65
C TYR A 137 -10.56 -2.17 -26.75
N ASP A 138 -11.12 -2.84 -25.76
CA ASP A 138 -11.37 -4.27 -25.73
C ASP A 138 -12.55 -4.58 -24.79
N GLU A 139 -13.00 -5.85 -24.73
CA GLU A 139 -14.11 -6.25 -23.86
C GLU A 139 -13.74 -6.09 -22.38
N GLY A 140 -14.42 -5.19 -21.69
CA GLY A 140 -14.16 -4.86 -20.29
C GLY A 140 -12.86 -4.12 -20.04
N SER A 141 -12.20 -3.61 -21.09
CA SER A 141 -10.98 -2.81 -20.99
C SER A 141 -11.21 -1.39 -21.48
N ARG A 142 -10.65 -0.42 -20.76
CA ARG A 142 -10.73 1.00 -21.11
C ARG A 142 -9.43 1.74 -20.85
N ARG A 143 -9.29 2.88 -21.51
CA ARG A 143 -8.13 3.75 -21.37
C ARG A 143 -8.55 5.22 -21.34
N ARG A 144 -7.69 6.04 -20.74
CA ARG A 144 -7.89 7.50 -20.66
C ARG A 144 -6.54 8.22 -20.65
N ILE A 145 -6.54 9.45 -21.18
CA ILE A 145 -5.45 10.42 -20.94
C ILE A 145 -5.93 11.40 -19.87
N VAL A 146 -5.08 11.69 -18.90
CA VAL A 146 -5.28 12.77 -17.94
C VAL A 146 -4.19 13.80 -18.10
N HIS A 147 -4.54 15.08 -17.98
CA HIS A 147 -3.59 16.18 -18.05
C HIS A 147 -3.38 16.78 -16.67
N THR A 148 -2.14 17.09 -16.35
CA THR A 148 -1.78 17.81 -15.13
C THR A 148 -0.60 18.75 -15.42
N HIS A 149 -0.38 19.72 -14.55
CA HIS A 149 0.76 20.62 -14.65
C HIS A 149 2.06 19.88 -14.34
N LEU A 150 3.19 20.39 -14.88
CA LEU A 150 4.51 19.90 -14.51
C LEU A 150 4.77 20.22 -13.04
N PRO A 151 5.28 19.26 -12.28
CA PRO A 151 5.77 19.48 -10.93
C PRO A 151 6.89 20.55 -10.90
N HIS A 152 7.01 21.27 -9.80
CA HIS A 152 8.03 22.30 -9.66
C HIS A 152 9.37 21.74 -9.18
N ASP A 153 9.39 20.57 -8.55
CA ASP A 153 10.60 19.90 -8.11
C ASP A 153 10.49 18.37 -8.21
N GLN A 154 11.63 17.69 -8.13
CA GLN A 154 11.72 16.23 -8.23
C GLN A 154 10.90 15.49 -7.15
N TYR A 155 10.59 16.15 -6.06
CA TYR A 155 9.81 15.61 -4.99
C TYR A 155 8.30 15.60 -5.31
N GLU A 156 7.82 16.62 -6.01
CA GLU A 156 6.46 16.67 -6.52
C GLU A 156 6.24 15.63 -7.62
N GLU A 157 7.28 15.30 -8.42
CA GLU A 157 7.22 14.27 -9.46
C GLU A 157 6.79 12.90 -8.89
N ASP A 158 7.42 12.45 -7.82
CA ASP A 158 7.11 11.15 -7.18
C ASP A 158 5.67 11.09 -6.65
N VAL A 159 5.13 12.24 -6.26
CA VAL A 159 3.79 12.37 -5.71
C VAL A 159 2.76 12.40 -6.83
N VAL A 160 2.99 13.20 -7.87
CA VAL A 160 2.07 13.36 -9.02
C VAL A 160 1.94 12.06 -9.82
N HIS A 161 3.00 11.25 -9.88
CA HIS A 161 2.96 9.93 -10.47
C HIS A 161 1.88 9.00 -9.87
N ALA A 162 1.61 9.12 -8.57
CA ALA A 162 0.58 8.34 -7.89
C ALA A 162 -0.85 8.57 -8.42
N LEU A 163 -1.09 9.70 -9.11
CA LEU A 163 -2.41 10.04 -9.65
C LEU A 163 -2.88 9.04 -10.71
N ALA A 164 -2.03 8.70 -11.68
CA ALA A 164 -2.37 7.72 -12.71
C ALA A 164 -2.63 6.34 -12.11
N LEU A 165 -1.81 5.93 -11.13
CA LEU A 165 -1.93 4.67 -10.42
C LEU A 165 -3.30 4.54 -9.75
N TYR A 166 -3.63 5.46 -8.84
CA TYR A 166 -4.88 5.36 -8.06
C TYR A 166 -6.14 5.57 -8.90
N LEU A 167 -6.05 6.39 -9.97
CA LEU A 167 -7.18 6.53 -10.88
C LEU A 167 -7.41 5.25 -11.68
N ALA A 168 -6.36 4.56 -12.14
CA ALA A 168 -6.48 3.29 -12.84
C ALA A 168 -7.05 2.20 -11.92
N GLU A 169 -6.49 2.07 -10.72
CA GLU A 169 -6.85 1.07 -9.73
C GLU A 169 -8.30 1.22 -9.26
N SER A 170 -8.66 2.39 -8.73
CA SER A 170 -10.01 2.64 -8.22
C SER A 170 -11.08 2.52 -9.30
N THR A 171 -10.78 2.99 -10.52
CA THR A 171 -11.67 2.84 -11.66
C THR A 171 -11.87 1.36 -12.05
N HIS A 172 -10.78 0.58 -12.07
CA HIS A 172 -10.85 -0.85 -12.41
C HIS A 172 -11.63 -1.64 -11.35
N ALA A 173 -11.46 -1.31 -10.06
CA ALA A 173 -12.20 -1.91 -8.96
C ALA A 173 -13.71 -1.71 -9.12
N LEU A 174 -14.14 -0.48 -9.40
CA LEU A 174 -15.55 -0.14 -9.58
C LEU A 174 -16.16 -0.78 -10.84
N ASP A 175 -15.43 -0.76 -11.97
CA ASP A 175 -15.90 -1.34 -13.21
C ASP A 175 -16.16 -2.84 -13.15
N HIS A 176 -15.47 -3.51 -12.27
CA HIS A 176 -15.55 -4.96 -12.09
C HIS A 176 -16.04 -5.38 -10.70
N ALA A 177 -16.59 -4.45 -9.92
CA ALA A 177 -17.13 -4.74 -8.60
C ALA A 177 -18.21 -5.85 -8.66
N ASP A 178 -19.01 -5.89 -9.70
CA ASP A 178 -20.05 -6.92 -9.92
C ASP A 178 -19.48 -8.34 -10.09
N ARG A 179 -18.20 -8.46 -10.47
CA ARG A 179 -17.50 -9.75 -10.65
C ARG A 179 -16.93 -10.29 -9.33
N VAL A 180 -16.74 -9.44 -8.33
CA VAL A 180 -16.22 -9.85 -7.02
C VAL A 180 -17.36 -10.45 -6.21
N GLU A 181 -17.32 -11.75 -5.95
CA GLU A 181 -18.42 -12.45 -5.29
C GLU A 181 -18.26 -12.52 -3.76
N ASP A 182 -17.03 -12.72 -3.26
CA ASP A 182 -16.82 -13.02 -1.83
C ASP A 182 -15.84 -12.08 -1.12
N LEU A 183 -14.65 -11.81 -1.68
CA LEU A 183 -13.62 -10.95 -1.10
C LEU A 183 -12.78 -10.27 -2.18
N LEU A 184 -12.57 -8.96 -2.05
CA LEU A 184 -11.54 -8.22 -2.80
C LEU A 184 -10.35 -7.92 -1.87
N VAL A 185 -9.13 -8.13 -2.38
CA VAL A 185 -7.89 -7.74 -1.69
C VAL A 185 -7.07 -6.82 -2.60
N LEU A 186 -6.84 -5.59 -2.15
CA LEU A 186 -5.98 -4.61 -2.82
C LEU A 186 -4.52 -4.90 -2.50
N ASP A 187 -3.61 -4.72 -3.46
CA ASP A 187 -2.17 -4.74 -3.21
C ASP A 187 -1.71 -3.40 -2.61
N GLY A 188 -1.86 -3.26 -1.32
CA GLY A 188 -1.52 -2.04 -0.61
C GLY A 188 -2.59 -1.61 0.40
N PRO A 189 -2.58 -0.33 0.81
CA PRO A 189 -3.56 0.23 1.71
C PRO A 189 -4.93 0.39 1.05
N ILE A 190 -6.00 0.40 1.87
CA ILE A 190 -7.37 0.54 1.36
C ILE A 190 -7.71 1.92 0.80
N TYR A 191 -6.89 2.93 1.06
CA TYR A 191 -7.07 4.30 0.60
C TYR A 191 -5.82 4.84 -0.13
N PRO A 192 -5.96 5.87 -0.98
CA PRO A 192 -4.89 6.37 -1.85
C PRO A 192 -3.85 7.21 -1.08
N THR A 193 -3.09 6.57 -0.19
CA THR A 193 -2.13 7.24 0.71
C THR A 193 -1.10 8.11 -0.02
N GLY A 194 -0.74 7.76 -1.26
CA GLY A 194 0.13 8.58 -2.10
C GLY A 194 -0.47 9.94 -2.39
N VAL A 195 -1.76 9.98 -2.80
CA VAL A 195 -2.49 11.22 -3.09
C VAL A 195 -2.81 11.99 -1.80
N LEU A 196 -3.21 11.31 -0.74
CA LEU A 196 -3.49 11.95 0.55
C LEU A 196 -2.28 12.70 1.14
N ARG A 197 -1.07 12.27 0.80
CA ARG A 197 0.15 12.99 1.20
C ARG A 197 0.26 14.38 0.61
N TRP A 198 -0.37 14.66 -0.53
CA TRP A 198 -0.37 16.00 -1.13
C TRP A 198 -1.00 17.00 -0.18
N TYR A 199 -2.13 16.65 0.39
CA TYR A 199 -2.88 17.51 1.31
C TYR A 199 -2.09 17.91 2.57
N TYR A 200 -1.28 16.99 3.11
CA TYR A 200 -0.62 17.20 4.40
C TYR A 200 0.84 17.68 4.29
N ARG A 201 1.38 17.87 3.08
CA ARG A 201 2.82 17.99 2.96
C ARG A 201 3.38 19.36 2.62
N SER A 202 2.77 20.09 1.72
CA SER A 202 3.19 21.44 1.36
C SER A 202 2.00 22.26 0.86
N PRO A 203 2.00 23.60 1.01
CA PRO A 203 0.93 24.44 0.45
C PRO A 203 0.72 24.25 -1.05
N ALA A 204 1.80 24.12 -1.83
CA ALA A 204 1.72 23.93 -3.28
C ALA A 204 1.03 22.60 -3.64
N LEU A 205 1.30 21.54 -2.89
CA LEU A 205 0.63 20.24 -3.08
C LEU A 205 -0.82 20.27 -2.58
N THR A 206 -1.11 21.04 -1.53
CA THR A 206 -2.50 21.27 -1.08
C THR A 206 -3.30 21.99 -2.16
N ASP A 207 -2.74 23.07 -2.74
CA ASP A 207 -3.41 23.81 -3.83
C ASP A 207 -3.67 22.87 -5.03
N LEU A 208 -2.69 22.05 -5.42
CA LEU A 208 -2.84 21.06 -6.49
C LEU A 208 -3.90 20.00 -6.16
N PHE A 209 -3.97 19.56 -4.93
CA PHE A 209 -5.00 18.62 -4.46
C PHE A 209 -6.40 19.22 -4.56
N GLU A 210 -6.56 20.49 -4.14
CA GLU A 210 -7.86 21.18 -4.14
C GLU A 210 -8.34 21.56 -5.55
N GLU A 211 -7.42 21.83 -6.48
CA GLU A 211 -7.73 22.27 -7.85
C GLU A 211 -7.90 21.11 -8.84
N SER A 212 -7.48 19.89 -8.49
CA SER A 212 -7.46 18.77 -9.43
C SER A 212 -8.76 17.99 -9.47
N ASP A 213 -9.49 18.07 -10.57
CA ASP A 213 -10.63 17.20 -10.87
C ASP A 213 -10.29 15.70 -10.82
N HIS A 214 -9.02 15.34 -11.08
CA HIS A 214 -8.57 13.95 -11.03
C HIS A 214 -8.40 13.45 -9.60
N VAL A 215 -7.92 14.31 -8.69
CA VAL A 215 -7.87 13.99 -7.26
C VAL A 215 -9.27 13.83 -6.71
N ALA A 216 -10.17 14.78 -6.99
CA ALA A 216 -11.57 14.67 -6.59
C ALA A 216 -12.19 13.35 -7.08
N ARG A 217 -11.96 12.99 -8.35
CA ARG A 217 -12.45 11.73 -8.90
C ARG A 217 -11.86 10.48 -8.21
N ILE A 218 -10.59 10.51 -7.83
CA ILE A 218 -9.98 9.41 -7.07
C ILE A 218 -10.67 9.28 -5.71
N LEU A 219 -10.86 10.39 -5.00
CA LEU A 219 -11.53 10.38 -3.69
C LEU A 219 -12.95 9.85 -3.79
N ASP A 220 -13.74 10.35 -4.76
CA ASP A 220 -15.09 9.85 -5.05
C ASP A 220 -15.08 8.34 -5.32
N ASN A 221 -14.16 7.86 -6.14
CA ASN A 221 -14.07 6.44 -6.46
C ASN A 221 -13.81 5.57 -5.22
N TYR A 222 -12.97 6.03 -4.27
CA TYR A 222 -12.72 5.26 -3.03
C TYR A 222 -13.92 5.31 -2.07
N VAL A 223 -14.66 6.42 -2.01
CA VAL A 223 -15.94 6.48 -1.29
C VAL A 223 -16.93 5.50 -1.92
N GLU A 224 -17.16 5.60 -3.24
CA GLU A 224 -18.07 4.73 -3.99
C GLU A 224 -17.69 3.25 -3.87
N LEU A 225 -16.38 2.94 -3.78
CA LEU A 225 -15.89 1.58 -3.59
C LEU A 225 -16.37 1.02 -2.24
N VAL A 226 -16.18 1.76 -1.13
CA VAL A 226 -16.68 1.34 0.19
C VAL A 226 -18.19 1.12 0.14
N GLU A 227 -18.96 2.07 -0.38
CA GLU A 227 -20.41 2.04 -0.44
C GLU A 227 -20.93 0.90 -1.29
N THR A 228 -20.37 0.72 -2.50
CA THR A 228 -20.72 -0.38 -3.41
C THR A 228 -20.52 -1.75 -2.77
N PHE A 229 -19.41 -1.95 -2.09
CA PHE A 229 -19.09 -3.23 -1.46
C PHE A 229 -19.91 -3.47 -0.19
N VAL A 230 -20.24 -2.41 0.57
CA VAL A 230 -21.17 -2.48 1.72
C VAL A 230 -22.57 -2.86 1.24
N ASP A 231 -23.10 -2.20 0.21
CA ASP A 231 -24.43 -2.49 -0.35
C ASP A 231 -24.55 -3.92 -0.85
N ARG A 232 -23.46 -4.47 -1.36
CA ARG A 232 -23.40 -5.86 -1.85
C ARG A 232 -23.15 -6.89 -0.73
N GLY A 233 -22.81 -6.46 0.48
CA GLY A 233 -22.40 -7.34 1.57
C GLY A 233 -21.14 -8.15 1.28
N VAL A 234 -20.26 -7.65 0.42
CA VAL A 234 -18.99 -8.25 0.03
C VAL A 234 -17.86 -7.43 0.65
N PRO A 235 -17.04 -7.99 1.54
CA PRO A 235 -15.93 -7.23 2.13
C PRO A 235 -14.79 -7.01 1.15
N PHE A 236 -14.04 -5.91 1.38
CA PHE A 236 -12.72 -5.78 0.79
C PHE A 236 -11.67 -5.42 1.85
N ALA A 237 -10.43 -5.74 1.55
CA ALA A 237 -9.28 -5.51 2.42
C ALA A 237 -8.08 -5.02 1.62
N GLY A 238 -7.14 -4.36 2.27
CA GLY A 238 -5.83 -4.03 1.74
C GLY A 238 -4.76 -4.93 2.35
N PHE A 239 -3.82 -5.40 1.55
CA PHE A 239 -2.68 -6.20 2.00
C PHE A 239 -1.38 -5.43 1.81
N VAL A 240 -0.88 -4.83 2.89
CA VAL A 240 0.34 -4.02 2.88
C VAL A 240 1.55 -4.90 3.09
N LYS A 241 2.26 -5.22 2.01
CA LYS A 241 3.45 -6.10 2.00
C LYS A 241 4.64 -5.50 2.75
N ASN A 242 4.79 -4.18 2.69
CA ASN A 242 5.92 -3.44 3.24
C ASN A 242 5.41 -2.38 4.22
N LEU A 243 5.37 -2.72 5.50
CA LEU A 243 4.93 -1.81 6.55
C LEU A 243 6.02 -0.75 6.83
N SER A 244 6.10 0.25 5.96
CA SER A 244 7.02 1.39 6.10
C SER A 244 6.43 2.56 6.88
N SER A 245 5.23 2.41 7.44
CA SER A 245 4.58 3.42 8.28
C SER A 245 5.43 3.74 9.52
N LYS A 246 5.22 4.93 10.04
CA LYS A 246 5.88 5.44 11.26
C LYS A 246 4.85 6.06 12.21
N GLY A 247 3.57 5.76 12.03
CA GLY A 247 2.50 6.37 12.80
C GLY A 247 2.64 6.10 14.28
N VAL A 248 2.71 4.84 14.65
CA VAL A 248 2.86 4.38 16.04
C VAL A 248 4.19 4.85 16.63
N VAL A 249 5.30 4.54 15.96
CA VAL A 249 6.67 4.88 16.41
C VAL A 249 6.85 6.40 16.56
N ARG A 250 6.26 7.20 15.65
CA ARG A 250 6.34 8.66 15.73
C ARG A 250 5.53 9.20 16.91
N THR A 251 4.33 8.70 17.13
CA THR A 251 3.47 9.11 18.25
C THR A 251 4.13 8.75 19.57
N LEU A 252 4.66 7.53 19.72
CA LEU A 252 5.44 7.13 20.91
C LEU A 252 6.58 8.11 21.18
N LYS A 253 7.34 8.48 20.15
CA LYS A 253 8.52 9.35 20.28
C LYS A 253 8.19 10.79 20.62
N ARG A 254 7.06 11.31 20.14
CA ARG A 254 6.77 12.76 20.20
C ARG A 254 5.73 13.12 21.24
N ASP A 255 4.79 12.23 21.49
CA ASP A 255 3.54 12.56 22.18
C ASP A 255 3.35 11.73 23.45
N THR A 256 4.31 10.83 23.78
CA THR A 256 4.29 10.04 25.02
C THR A 256 5.59 10.22 25.84
N ASP A 257 5.58 9.70 27.06
CA ASP A 257 6.72 9.66 27.98
C ASP A 257 7.55 8.38 27.88
N PHE A 258 7.32 7.56 26.84
CA PHE A 258 7.99 6.26 26.66
C PHE A 258 9.54 6.35 26.62
N GLY A 259 10.09 7.48 26.19
CA GLY A 259 11.55 7.68 26.13
C GLY A 259 12.13 7.37 24.75
N PRO A 260 13.37 6.85 24.66
CA PRO A 260 13.99 6.57 23.36
C PRO A 260 13.27 5.44 22.63
N VAL A 261 12.79 5.70 21.43
CA VAL A 261 12.15 4.71 20.55
C VAL A 261 13.21 4.12 19.62
N PRO A 262 13.55 2.81 19.72
CA PRO A 262 14.65 2.22 18.97
C PRO A 262 14.31 1.89 17.51
N TRP A 263 13.02 1.78 17.17
CA TRP A 263 12.60 1.34 15.85
C TRP A 263 12.50 2.49 14.84
N ALA A 264 12.93 2.22 13.62
CA ALA A 264 12.86 3.17 12.51
C ALA A 264 11.45 3.25 11.90
N HIS A 265 10.69 2.14 11.97
CA HIS A 265 9.36 1.95 11.38
C HIS A 265 8.48 1.09 12.29
N ASP A 266 7.17 1.17 12.11
CA ASP A 266 6.20 0.38 12.88
C ASP A 266 6.41 -1.13 12.68
N ALA A 267 6.92 -1.56 11.51
CA ALA A 267 7.26 -2.96 11.26
C ALA A 267 8.24 -3.54 12.28
N GLY A 268 9.29 -2.81 12.63
CA GLY A 268 10.28 -3.26 13.61
C GLY A 268 9.68 -3.41 15.01
N LEU A 269 8.81 -2.49 15.41
CA LEU A 269 8.08 -2.57 16.66
C LEU A 269 7.17 -3.79 16.71
N PHE A 270 6.32 -3.98 15.70
CA PHE A 270 5.39 -5.11 15.65
C PHE A 270 6.10 -6.46 15.49
N ALA A 271 7.24 -6.52 14.77
CA ALA A 271 8.06 -7.72 14.71
C ALA A 271 8.53 -8.14 16.12
N GLN A 272 9.05 -7.19 16.90
CA GLN A 272 9.51 -7.47 18.27
C GLN A 272 8.36 -7.90 19.21
N MET A 273 7.16 -7.33 19.03
CA MET A 273 5.97 -7.70 19.80
C MET A 273 5.45 -9.10 19.47
N LEU A 274 5.56 -9.52 18.20
CA LEU A 274 4.93 -10.72 17.69
C LEU A 274 5.88 -11.91 17.57
N GLU A 275 7.20 -11.66 17.46
CA GLU A 275 8.19 -12.72 17.36
C GLU A 275 8.23 -13.57 18.63
N ARG A 276 8.16 -14.88 18.47
CA ARG A 276 8.28 -15.86 19.55
C ARG A 276 9.65 -16.53 19.48
N ARG A 277 10.27 -16.70 20.66
CA ARG A 277 11.56 -17.38 20.81
C ARG A 277 11.50 -18.35 21.96
N GLU A 278 12.33 -19.37 21.90
CA GLU A 278 12.61 -20.24 23.01
C GLU A 278 14.13 -20.22 23.32
N SER A 279 14.46 -20.50 24.58
CA SER A 279 15.88 -20.62 24.98
C SER A 279 16.32 -22.06 24.79
N VAL A 280 17.31 -22.27 23.91
CA VAL A 280 17.93 -23.56 23.65
C VAL A 280 19.41 -23.44 24.01
N ASP A 281 19.89 -24.17 24.99
CA ASP A 281 21.29 -24.18 25.46
C ASP A 281 21.85 -22.77 25.80
N GLY A 282 20.98 -21.81 26.18
CA GLY A 282 21.36 -20.45 26.54
C GLY A 282 21.40 -19.48 25.35
N GLU A 283 21.06 -19.94 24.15
CA GLU A 283 20.80 -19.11 22.97
C GLU A 283 19.30 -19.01 22.74
N PHE A 284 18.85 -17.90 22.16
CA PHE A 284 17.43 -17.72 21.77
C PHE A 284 17.22 -18.09 20.32
N GLU A 285 16.37 -19.08 20.09
CA GLU A 285 15.96 -19.50 18.75
C GLU A 285 14.53 -19.03 18.44
N ARG A 286 14.31 -18.51 17.22
CA ARG A 286 13.00 -18.11 16.75
C ARG A 286 12.11 -19.34 16.49
N LEU A 287 10.89 -19.33 17.04
CA LEU A 287 9.88 -20.32 16.73
C LEU A 287 9.25 -19.99 15.37
N THR A 288 9.19 -20.98 14.47
CA THR A 288 8.75 -20.79 13.07
C THR A 288 7.49 -21.59 12.71
N ASP A 289 6.91 -22.29 13.65
CA ASP A 289 5.76 -23.18 13.48
C ASP A 289 4.41 -22.46 13.49
N GLU A 290 4.36 -21.26 14.10
CA GLU A 290 3.11 -20.49 14.23
C GLU A 290 3.23 -19.12 13.58
N LEU A 291 2.17 -18.70 12.87
CA LEU A 291 1.92 -17.30 12.58
C LEU A 291 1.44 -16.60 13.85
N THR A 292 1.91 -15.40 14.09
CA THR A 292 1.44 -14.56 15.20
C THR A 292 0.84 -13.27 14.66
N PHE A 293 -0.17 -12.74 15.34
CA PHE A 293 -0.89 -11.58 14.86
C PHE A 293 -1.55 -10.81 16.01
N THR A 294 -1.86 -9.53 15.76
CA THR A 294 -2.55 -8.67 16.72
C THR A 294 -4.06 -8.83 16.59
N ASN A 295 -4.79 -8.36 17.61
CA ASN A 295 -6.19 -7.97 17.41
C ASN A 295 -6.28 -6.86 16.36
N TRP A 296 -7.51 -6.54 15.92
CA TRP A 296 -7.77 -5.40 15.05
C TRP A 296 -7.77 -4.08 15.82
N PHE A 297 -7.21 -3.06 15.21
CA PHE A 297 -7.16 -1.68 15.69
C PHE A 297 -7.93 -0.76 14.75
N ALA A 298 -8.58 0.27 15.28
CA ALA A 298 -8.98 1.45 14.52
C ALA A 298 -7.81 2.43 14.47
N SER A 299 -7.53 2.97 13.29
CA SER A 299 -6.49 4.00 13.06
C SER A 299 -7.15 5.31 12.66
N THR A 300 -7.04 6.30 13.54
CA THR A 300 -7.62 7.62 13.35
C THR A 300 -6.57 8.74 13.29
N GLY A 301 -5.30 8.35 13.16
CA GLY A 301 -4.16 9.27 13.10
C GLY A 301 -3.72 9.63 11.69
N GLY A 302 -3.26 10.86 11.48
CA GLY A 302 -2.65 11.28 10.23
C GLY A 302 -3.55 11.10 9.00
N MET A 303 -3.06 10.41 7.96
CA MET A 303 -3.80 10.20 6.72
C MET A 303 -4.96 9.21 6.86
N ASP A 304 -4.91 8.29 7.81
CA ASP A 304 -5.94 7.27 8.01
C ASP A 304 -7.28 7.91 8.43
N ARG A 305 -7.24 9.09 9.05
CA ARG A 305 -8.41 9.88 9.45
C ARG A 305 -9.12 10.56 8.27
N PHE A 306 -8.49 10.70 7.12
CA PHE A 306 -8.99 11.54 6.03
C PHE A 306 -10.41 11.15 5.57
N PHE A 307 -10.68 9.87 5.39
CA PHE A 307 -11.97 9.37 4.94
C PHE A 307 -13.04 9.30 6.03
N SER A 308 -12.65 9.28 7.30
CA SER A 308 -13.56 9.25 8.45
C SER A 308 -13.77 10.62 9.13
N ASP A 309 -13.10 11.68 8.68
CA ASP A 309 -13.31 13.02 9.21
C ASP A 309 -14.68 13.57 8.76
N ALA A 310 -15.61 13.69 9.71
CA ALA A 310 -16.96 14.19 9.45
C ALA A 310 -16.99 15.62 8.88
N GLY A 311 -15.96 16.41 9.13
CA GLY A 311 -15.82 17.79 8.65
C GLY A 311 -15.11 17.92 7.29
N ASN A 312 -14.70 16.83 6.68
CA ASN A 312 -13.94 16.86 5.42
C ASN A 312 -14.81 17.32 4.24
N PRO A 313 -14.54 18.49 3.64
CA PRO A 313 -15.37 19.06 2.57
C PRO A 313 -15.13 18.38 1.20
N HIS A 314 -14.11 17.53 1.08
CA HIS A 314 -13.73 16.88 -0.18
C HIS A 314 -14.45 15.55 -0.39
N LEU A 315 -15.29 15.12 0.57
CA LEU A 315 -15.94 13.82 0.52
C LEU A 315 -17.45 13.97 0.60
N ASP A 316 -18.15 13.43 -0.38
CA ASP A 316 -19.60 13.19 -0.33
C ASP A 316 -19.83 11.71 -0.04
N ARG A 317 -20.49 11.40 1.08
CA ARG A 317 -20.58 10.06 1.65
C ARG A 317 -22.02 9.72 2.03
N ASP A 318 -22.47 8.53 1.63
CA ASP A 318 -23.81 8.02 1.98
C ASP A 318 -23.81 7.28 3.33
N LEU A 319 -22.65 6.75 3.77
CA LEU A 319 -22.50 6.09 5.06
C LEU A 319 -22.04 7.07 6.15
N ALA A 320 -22.21 6.69 7.41
CA ALA A 320 -21.67 7.43 8.54
C ALA A 320 -20.12 7.48 8.46
N PRO A 321 -19.50 8.63 8.81
CA PRO A 321 -18.05 8.82 8.69
C PRO A 321 -17.21 7.72 9.33
N GLU A 322 -17.65 7.18 10.45
CA GLU A 322 -16.99 6.11 11.20
C GLU A 322 -16.87 4.82 10.37
N GLN A 323 -17.79 4.60 9.43
CA GLN A 323 -17.77 3.41 8.56
C GLN A 323 -16.59 3.38 7.59
N TYR A 324 -15.99 4.55 7.32
CA TYR A 324 -14.80 4.70 6.47
C TYR A 324 -13.48 4.65 7.26
N GLU A 325 -13.51 4.51 8.59
CA GLU A 325 -12.28 4.40 9.38
C GLU A 325 -11.41 3.24 8.87
N VAL A 326 -10.12 3.49 8.82
CA VAL A 326 -9.12 2.44 8.59
C VAL A 326 -9.05 1.57 9.83
N THR A 327 -9.38 0.31 9.68
CA THR A 327 -9.08 -0.69 10.70
C THR A 327 -8.00 -1.63 10.20
N PHE A 328 -7.18 -2.17 11.10
CA PHE A 328 -6.12 -3.07 10.67
C PHE A 328 -5.71 -4.07 11.75
N CYS A 329 -5.15 -5.18 11.31
CA CYS A 329 -4.35 -6.07 12.14
C CYS A 329 -2.96 -6.27 11.52
N VAL A 330 -2.02 -6.72 12.33
CA VAL A 330 -0.65 -7.00 11.89
C VAL A 330 -0.38 -8.49 12.03
N VAL A 331 0.14 -9.09 10.97
CA VAL A 331 0.49 -10.50 10.89
C VAL A 331 2.01 -10.62 10.73
N TYR A 332 2.63 -11.46 11.55
CA TYR A 332 4.04 -11.80 11.47
C TYR A 332 4.23 -13.25 11.03
N ASP A 333 4.97 -13.44 9.94
CA ASP A 333 5.41 -14.75 9.46
C ASP A 333 6.87 -15.00 9.88
N PRO A 334 7.12 -15.78 10.92
CA PRO A 334 8.47 -16.03 11.42
C PRO A 334 9.34 -16.87 10.47
N ARG A 335 8.73 -17.60 9.52
CA ARG A 335 9.44 -18.44 8.54
C ARG A 335 10.26 -17.59 7.55
N ARG A 336 9.88 -16.34 7.34
CA ARG A 336 10.54 -15.35 6.47
C ARG A 336 10.97 -14.09 7.19
N ASP A 337 10.66 -13.95 8.48
CA ASP A 337 10.87 -12.72 9.25
C ASP A 337 10.18 -11.50 8.63
N LEU A 338 8.91 -11.67 8.28
CA LEU A 338 8.15 -10.65 7.59
C LEU A 338 6.91 -10.22 8.39
N VAL A 339 6.66 -8.93 8.37
CA VAL A 339 5.45 -8.31 8.95
C VAL A 339 4.58 -7.80 7.82
N PHE A 340 3.30 -8.16 7.86
CA PHE A 340 2.26 -7.69 6.97
C PHE A 340 1.20 -6.92 7.75
N LYS A 341 0.65 -5.87 7.15
CA LYS A 341 -0.52 -5.17 7.68
C LYS A 341 -1.72 -5.47 6.81
N VAL A 342 -2.81 -5.87 7.41
CA VAL A 342 -4.09 -6.10 6.75
C VAL A 342 -5.02 -4.99 7.15
N GLU A 343 -5.53 -4.24 6.19
CA GLU A 343 -6.46 -3.14 6.40
C GLU A 343 -7.85 -3.49 5.89
N ALA A 344 -8.88 -2.94 6.52
CA ALA A 344 -10.24 -2.95 5.99
C ALA A 344 -11.01 -1.72 6.50
N PRO A 345 -12.02 -1.24 5.76
CA PRO A 345 -12.94 -0.23 6.27
C PRO A 345 -13.70 -0.74 7.49
N ARG A 346 -13.95 0.12 8.45
CA ARG A 346 -14.71 -0.22 9.66
C ARG A 346 -16.09 -0.76 9.34
N ALA A 347 -16.69 -0.32 8.25
CA ALA A 347 -17.96 -0.86 7.74
C ALA A 347 -18.02 -2.40 7.69
N PHE A 348 -16.90 -3.07 7.48
CA PHE A 348 -16.82 -4.53 7.46
C PHE A 348 -16.35 -5.12 8.78
N THR A 349 -15.50 -4.42 9.52
CA THR A 349 -14.87 -4.95 10.72
C THR A 349 -15.66 -4.69 12.01
N ASP A 350 -16.69 -3.86 11.97
CA ASP A 350 -17.65 -3.72 13.06
C ASP A 350 -18.48 -5.01 13.28
N ASP A 351 -18.67 -5.79 12.21
CA ASP A 351 -19.23 -7.14 12.33
C ASP A 351 -18.11 -8.14 12.70
N PRO A 352 -18.13 -8.73 13.92
CA PRO A 352 -17.09 -9.66 14.36
C PRO A 352 -16.95 -10.89 13.47
N ASP A 353 -18.07 -11.39 12.89
CA ASP A 353 -18.05 -12.59 12.04
C ASP A 353 -17.38 -12.29 10.68
N VAL A 354 -17.64 -11.12 10.10
CA VAL A 354 -16.98 -10.67 8.86
C VAL A 354 -15.50 -10.42 9.13
N ARG A 355 -15.19 -9.76 10.24
CA ARG A 355 -13.81 -9.46 10.66
C ARG A 355 -13.00 -10.73 10.85
N GLU A 356 -13.54 -11.74 11.57
CA GLU A 356 -12.88 -13.04 11.75
C GLU A 356 -12.68 -13.77 10.41
N ARG A 357 -13.66 -13.71 9.51
CA ARG A 357 -13.52 -14.32 8.18
C ARG A 357 -12.41 -13.70 7.37
N ILE A 358 -12.28 -12.35 7.37
CA ILE A 358 -11.17 -11.65 6.69
C ILE A 358 -9.84 -12.09 7.31
N GLU A 359 -9.72 -12.04 8.64
CA GLU A 359 -8.52 -12.45 9.37
C GLU A 359 -8.09 -13.88 9.01
N ARG A 360 -8.99 -14.85 9.12
CA ARG A 360 -8.70 -16.26 8.80
C ARG A 360 -8.35 -16.47 7.34
N GLY A 361 -9.04 -15.78 6.43
CA GLY A 361 -8.73 -15.83 4.99
C GLY A 361 -7.30 -15.38 4.71
N ILE A 362 -6.89 -14.25 5.26
CA ILE A 362 -5.53 -13.72 5.08
C ILE A 362 -4.48 -14.59 5.79
N LEU A 363 -4.73 -15.05 7.02
CA LEU A 363 -3.82 -15.95 7.73
C LEU A 363 -3.57 -17.24 6.94
N ARG A 364 -4.63 -17.83 6.38
CA ARG A 364 -4.51 -19.01 5.52
C ARG A 364 -3.66 -18.73 4.28
N GLU A 365 -3.91 -17.62 3.59
CA GLU A 365 -3.14 -17.23 2.41
C GLU A 365 -1.65 -16.99 2.77
N VAL A 366 -1.36 -16.27 3.85
CA VAL A 366 0.02 -16.08 4.34
C VAL A 366 0.66 -17.41 4.70
N ALA A 367 -0.09 -18.32 5.34
CA ALA A 367 0.43 -19.65 5.69
C ALA A 367 0.81 -20.48 4.46
N VAL A 368 -0.02 -20.44 3.41
CA VAL A 368 0.19 -21.18 2.15
C VAL A 368 1.27 -20.53 1.28
N GLN A 369 1.16 -19.21 1.05
CA GLN A 369 1.99 -18.48 0.10
C GLN A 369 3.34 -18.04 0.69
N ARG A 370 3.43 -17.93 2.01
CA ARG A 370 4.54 -17.27 2.74
C ARG A 370 4.77 -15.84 2.23
N GLY A 371 3.69 -15.12 1.96
CA GLY A 371 3.67 -13.81 1.33
C GLY A 371 2.24 -13.34 1.10
N PRO A 372 2.01 -12.44 0.13
CA PRO A 372 0.68 -11.92 -0.18
C PRO A 372 -0.28 -13.02 -0.64
N PRO A 373 -1.60 -12.80 -0.52
CA PRO A 373 -2.61 -13.68 -1.07
C PRO A 373 -2.37 -13.98 -2.55
N ARG A 374 -2.68 -15.22 -2.97
CA ARG A 374 -2.41 -15.69 -4.32
C ARG A 374 -3.05 -14.81 -5.41
N ALA A 375 -4.27 -14.35 -5.17
CA ALA A 375 -4.96 -13.47 -6.12
C ALA A 375 -4.23 -12.14 -6.28
N VAL A 376 -3.70 -11.57 -5.17
CA VAL A 376 -2.90 -10.33 -5.19
C VAL A 376 -1.57 -10.55 -5.93
N ALA A 377 -0.85 -11.63 -5.63
CA ALA A 377 0.41 -11.94 -6.33
C ALA A 377 0.21 -12.12 -7.85
N LYS A 378 -0.92 -12.71 -8.26
CA LYS A 378 -1.27 -12.83 -9.69
C LYS A 378 -1.65 -11.49 -10.32
N ALA A 379 -2.35 -10.61 -9.59
CA ALA A 379 -2.67 -9.26 -10.07
C ALA A 379 -1.38 -8.45 -10.29
N ASP A 380 -0.43 -8.52 -9.33
CA ASP A 380 0.90 -7.93 -9.43
C ASP A 380 1.66 -8.41 -10.69
N GLU A 381 1.68 -9.74 -10.95
CA GLU A 381 2.27 -10.30 -12.17
C GLU A 381 1.62 -9.75 -13.46
N LEU A 382 0.29 -9.60 -13.48
CA LEU A 382 -0.44 -9.09 -14.64
C LEU A 382 -0.35 -7.57 -14.81
N ALA A 383 -0.19 -6.85 -13.71
CA ALA A 383 0.00 -5.41 -13.70
C ALA A 383 1.47 -5.01 -13.95
N ALA A 384 2.43 -5.91 -13.77
CA ALA A 384 3.85 -5.61 -13.96
C ALA A 384 4.15 -5.18 -15.42
N ILE A 385 4.85 -4.04 -15.57
CA ILE A 385 5.43 -3.60 -16.84
C ILE A 385 6.91 -3.99 -16.81
N ASP A 386 7.26 -5.09 -17.48
CA ASP A 386 8.65 -5.51 -17.57
C ASP A 386 9.51 -4.52 -18.38
N HIS A 387 10.83 -4.57 -18.19
CA HIS A 387 11.77 -3.64 -18.83
C HIS A 387 11.66 -3.63 -20.37
N GLY A 388 11.43 -4.76 -21.02
CA GLY A 388 11.28 -4.85 -22.48
C GLY A 388 9.98 -4.21 -22.97
N SER A 389 8.90 -4.40 -22.22
CA SER A 389 7.60 -3.77 -22.49
C SER A 389 7.69 -2.25 -22.30
N ALA A 390 8.35 -1.79 -21.23
CA ALA A 390 8.58 -0.38 -20.95
C ALA A 390 9.39 0.29 -22.08
N GLU A 391 10.50 -0.31 -22.50
CA GLU A 391 11.30 0.19 -23.63
C GLU A 391 10.50 0.27 -24.93
N SER A 392 9.67 -0.73 -25.20
CA SER A 392 8.80 -0.77 -26.38
C SER A 392 7.73 0.32 -26.37
N LEU A 393 7.11 0.56 -25.20
CA LEU A 393 6.14 1.63 -25.00
C LEU A 393 6.79 3.01 -25.22
N VAL A 394 7.94 3.26 -24.63
CA VAL A 394 8.67 4.53 -24.78
C VAL A 394 9.02 4.78 -26.25
N LYS A 395 9.56 3.80 -26.97
CA LYS A 395 9.83 3.91 -28.41
C LYS A 395 8.56 4.18 -29.23
N SER A 396 7.42 3.67 -28.79
CA SER A 396 6.13 3.96 -29.42
C SER A 396 5.71 5.42 -29.18
N PHE A 397 5.95 5.94 -27.97
CA PHE A 397 5.67 7.34 -27.64
C PHE A 397 6.58 8.28 -28.42
N GLU A 398 7.89 8.00 -28.50
CA GLU A 398 8.84 8.78 -29.30
C GLU A 398 8.36 8.91 -30.75
N ARG A 399 7.93 7.81 -31.37
CA ARG A 399 7.42 7.82 -32.74
C ARG A 399 6.08 8.59 -32.87
N SER A 400 5.18 8.46 -31.90
CA SER A 400 3.87 9.09 -31.96
C SER A 400 3.92 10.59 -31.71
N LEU A 401 4.89 11.04 -30.93
CA LEU A 401 5.08 12.44 -30.56
C LEU A 401 6.12 13.15 -31.44
N ASP A 402 6.74 12.43 -32.38
CA ASP A 402 7.84 12.93 -33.24
C ASP A 402 8.95 13.61 -32.41
N THR A 403 9.34 12.97 -31.30
CA THR A 403 10.34 13.48 -30.36
C THR A 403 11.15 12.33 -29.78
N GLU A 404 12.22 12.62 -29.06
CA GLU A 404 13.04 11.66 -28.34
C GLU A 404 12.92 11.89 -26.82
N LEU A 405 13.27 10.87 -26.03
CA LEU A 405 13.44 11.07 -24.59
C LEU A 405 14.50 12.10 -24.29
N ASP A 406 14.30 12.84 -23.20
CA ASP A 406 15.31 13.77 -22.67
C ASP A 406 16.26 12.99 -21.75
N ASP A 407 17.20 12.27 -22.37
CA ASP A 407 18.18 11.45 -21.67
C ASP A 407 19.23 12.29 -20.96
N ASN A 408 19.46 12.00 -19.70
CA ASN A 408 20.58 12.56 -18.96
C ASN A 408 21.83 11.63 -19.07
N TYR A 409 23.00 12.14 -18.64
CA TYR A 409 24.27 11.41 -18.71
C TYR A 409 24.21 10.05 -17.98
N ASN A 410 23.47 9.94 -16.89
CA ASN A 410 23.36 8.70 -16.14
C ASN A 410 22.53 7.66 -16.88
N ALA A 411 21.45 8.06 -17.54
CA ALA A 411 20.64 7.18 -18.39
C ALA A 411 21.47 6.62 -19.56
N VAL A 412 22.29 7.45 -20.19
CA VAL A 412 23.20 7.01 -21.27
C VAL A 412 24.28 6.06 -20.76
N ARG A 413 24.81 6.28 -19.55
CA ARG A 413 25.93 5.51 -19.01
C ARG A 413 25.51 4.20 -18.32
N TRP A 414 24.39 4.23 -17.61
CA TRP A 414 23.97 3.15 -16.70
C TRP A 414 22.72 2.41 -17.16
N GLY A 415 22.08 2.88 -18.22
CA GLY A 415 20.76 2.44 -18.65
C GLY A 415 19.64 3.30 -18.03
N ARG A 416 18.48 3.25 -18.68
CA ARG A 416 17.27 3.96 -18.23
C ARG A 416 16.59 3.16 -17.13
N ASN A 417 16.09 3.86 -16.13
CA ASN A 417 15.13 3.32 -15.16
C ASN A 417 13.72 3.61 -15.71
N TYR A 418 13.01 2.56 -16.09
CA TYR A 418 11.62 2.62 -16.53
C TYR A 418 10.68 2.39 -15.37
#